data_9f018167297c1af23afdb8eafd13b759
#
_entry.id   9f018167297c1af23afdb8eafd13b759
#
_cell.length_a   1.000
_cell.length_b   1.000
_cell.length_c   1.000
_cell.angle_alpha   90.00
_cell.angle_beta   90.00
_cell.angle_gamma   90.00
#
_symmetry.space_group_name_H-M   'P 1'
#
loop_
_entity.id
_entity.type
_entity.pdbx_description
1 polymer ?
#
loop_
_entity_poly.entity_id
_entity_poly.type
_entity_poly.pdbx_seq_one_letter_code
_entity_poly.pdbx_strand_id
1 'polypeptide(L)'
;VTSPLTSLSLVSNSGDAGYLGSVTIDGTMLRDPLTVNGDSLATNFNPFNTDINTVRGQEGIYATLNAKDYRSFTNGPTYYIYNGGLTTYMSGGSANASKDRGLVASTMDLPSGKKWYCEINVENISNNDIALGIASQLVKGYYELGGNPKPGAYLLRAAGQFYYPTGQLGTDSSRSWATGDLIGLAVDLESTTKTITFYKNSKVLYTHIVDESEGPFKFAAGTDAGSGNDYKLNFNFGQKPFKFPPPD
;
A
#
# COMPACT_ATOMS: atom_id res chain seq x y z
N VAL A 1 0.37 -27.95 -29.03
CA VAL A 1 -1.02 -28.20 -28.54
C VAL A 1 -1.96 -27.70 -29.61
N THR A 2 -2.72 -28.58 -30.24
CA THR A 2 -3.59 -28.27 -31.37
C THR A 2 -5.02 -27.91 -30.97
N SER A 3 -5.34 -28.05 -29.69
CA SER A 3 -6.67 -27.72 -29.17
C SER A 3 -6.59 -26.73 -28.02
N PRO A 4 -7.46 -25.73 -27.97
CA PRO A 4 -7.48 -24.77 -26.88
C PRO A 4 -7.87 -25.47 -25.56
N LEU A 5 -7.27 -25.04 -24.48
CA LEU A 5 -7.69 -25.45 -23.15
C LEU A 5 -9.10 -24.89 -22.88
N THR A 6 -10.07 -25.77 -22.67
CA THR A 6 -11.48 -25.37 -22.51
C THR A 6 -11.89 -25.22 -21.06
N SER A 7 -11.19 -25.87 -20.14
CA SER A 7 -11.44 -25.75 -18.71
C SER A 7 -10.21 -26.14 -17.88
N LEU A 8 -10.07 -25.52 -16.73
CA LEU A 8 -9.12 -25.92 -15.67
C LEU A 8 -9.92 -26.06 -14.37
N SER A 9 -9.85 -27.23 -13.74
CA SER A 9 -10.50 -27.48 -12.46
C SER A 9 -9.43 -27.71 -11.39
N LEU A 10 -9.52 -26.99 -10.29
CA LEU A 10 -8.67 -27.14 -9.12
C LEU A 10 -9.51 -27.73 -7.99
N VAL A 11 -9.11 -28.90 -7.51
CA VAL A 11 -9.82 -29.58 -6.43
C VAL A 11 -8.88 -29.69 -5.24
N SER A 12 -9.31 -29.14 -4.09
CA SER A 12 -8.64 -29.36 -2.80
C SER A 12 -9.24 -30.59 -2.13
N ASN A 13 -8.40 -31.56 -1.77
CA ASN A 13 -8.84 -32.83 -1.17
C ASN A 13 -8.90 -32.84 0.36
N SER A 14 -8.52 -31.74 1.02
CA SER A 14 -8.39 -31.74 2.48
C SER A 14 -8.87 -30.43 3.08
N GLY A 15 -9.99 -29.98 3.11
CA GLY A 15 -10.54 -28.87 3.90
C GLY A 15 -9.63 -27.68 4.27
N ASP A 16 -8.37 -27.75 3.97
CA ASP A 16 -7.38 -26.70 4.15
C ASP A 16 -7.28 -25.82 2.90
N ALA A 17 -7.07 -24.53 3.09
CA ALA A 17 -6.84 -23.58 2.02
C ALA A 17 -5.59 -23.99 1.22
N GLY A 18 -5.80 -24.55 0.02
CA GLY A 18 -4.71 -24.88 -0.89
C GLY A 18 -4.14 -23.60 -1.52
N TYR A 19 -2.83 -23.44 -1.48
CA TYR A 19 -2.15 -22.40 -2.21
C TYR A 19 -1.74 -22.93 -3.58
N LEU A 20 -2.20 -22.28 -4.66
CA LEU A 20 -1.72 -22.55 -6.00
C LEU A 20 -0.37 -21.85 -6.21
N GLY A 21 0.71 -22.61 -6.22
CA GLY A 21 2.05 -22.06 -6.42
C GLY A 21 2.33 -21.72 -7.89
N SER A 22 1.90 -22.58 -8.81
CA SER A 22 2.05 -22.38 -10.26
C SER A 22 1.20 -23.38 -11.04
N VAL A 23 0.90 -23.03 -12.28
CA VAL A 23 0.29 -23.94 -13.27
C VAL A 23 1.28 -24.14 -14.41
N THR A 24 1.49 -25.39 -14.81
CA THR A 24 2.32 -25.76 -15.97
C THR A 24 1.48 -26.51 -16.99
N ILE A 25 1.64 -26.18 -18.26
CA ILE A 25 1.09 -26.96 -19.38
C ILE A 25 2.25 -27.42 -20.25
N ASP A 26 2.32 -28.70 -20.51
CA ASP A 26 3.39 -29.34 -21.32
C ASP A 26 4.80 -28.93 -20.84
N GLY A 27 5.00 -28.84 -19.52
CA GLY A 27 6.29 -28.45 -18.93
C GLY A 27 6.59 -26.96 -18.95
N THR A 28 5.72 -26.16 -19.56
CA THR A 28 5.85 -24.69 -19.57
C THR A 28 5.00 -24.09 -18.46
N MET A 29 5.66 -23.35 -17.55
CA MET A 29 4.96 -22.64 -16.50
C MET A 29 4.11 -21.53 -17.12
N LEU A 30 2.81 -21.53 -16.82
CA LEU A 30 1.94 -20.42 -17.15
C LEU A 30 2.32 -19.24 -16.24
N ARG A 31 2.84 -18.22 -16.82
CA ARG A 31 3.11 -16.95 -16.15
C ARG A 31 2.07 -15.96 -16.62
N ASP A 32 1.69 -15.08 -15.70
CA ASP A 32 1.13 -13.81 -16.12
C ASP A 32 2.17 -13.16 -17.05
N PRO A 33 1.84 -12.89 -18.32
CA PRO A 33 2.80 -12.29 -19.21
C PRO A 33 3.06 -10.84 -18.83
N LEU A 34 3.78 -10.64 -17.73
CA LEU A 34 4.47 -9.40 -17.46
C LEU A 34 5.58 -9.30 -18.48
N THR A 35 5.27 -8.78 -19.65
CA THR A 35 6.31 -8.48 -20.61
C THR A 35 6.94 -7.15 -20.24
N VAL A 36 8.24 -7.18 -20.13
CA VAL A 36 9.10 -6.03 -19.83
C VAL A 36 8.93 -4.89 -20.86
N ASN A 37 8.22 -5.14 -21.96
CA ASN A 37 8.12 -4.23 -23.11
C ASN A 37 6.67 -3.85 -23.49
N GLY A 38 5.70 -4.05 -22.63
CA GLY A 38 4.32 -3.69 -22.94
C GLY A 38 3.60 -4.57 -23.98
N ASP A 39 4.20 -5.67 -24.40
CA ASP A 39 3.67 -6.60 -25.42
C ASP A 39 2.80 -7.71 -24.82
N SER A 40 2.36 -7.57 -23.58
CA SER A 40 1.46 -8.55 -22.98
C SER A 40 0.08 -8.42 -23.56
N LEU A 41 -0.29 -9.37 -24.40
CA LEU A 41 -1.64 -9.47 -24.92
C LEU A 41 -2.56 -10.04 -23.82
N ALA A 42 -3.79 -9.52 -23.77
CA ALA A 42 -4.84 -10.15 -22.99
C ALA A 42 -4.99 -11.60 -23.43
N THR A 43 -4.96 -12.52 -22.48
CA THR A 43 -5.16 -13.94 -22.72
C THR A 43 -6.37 -14.43 -21.95
N ASN A 44 -6.93 -15.57 -22.33
CA ASN A 44 -8.00 -16.21 -21.56
C ASN A 44 -7.57 -16.57 -20.13
N PHE A 45 -6.26 -16.57 -19.86
CA PHE A 45 -5.67 -16.82 -18.55
C PHE A 45 -5.53 -15.55 -17.70
N ASN A 46 -5.34 -14.43 -18.35
CA ASN A 46 -5.32 -13.12 -17.72
C ASN A 46 -6.12 -12.13 -18.56
N PRO A 47 -7.45 -12.20 -18.50
CA PRO A 47 -8.31 -11.27 -19.22
C PRO A 47 -8.18 -9.82 -18.72
N PHE A 48 -7.55 -9.63 -17.57
CA PHE A 48 -7.31 -8.31 -16.99
C PHE A 48 -6.03 -7.66 -17.48
N ASN A 49 -5.24 -8.36 -18.29
CA ASN A 49 -4.02 -7.82 -18.87
C ASN A 49 -4.30 -6.87 -20.07
N THR A 50 -5.50 -6.44 -20.23
CA THR A 50 -5.91 -5.26 -20.98
C THR A 50 -5.72 -3.98 -20.17
N ASP A 51 -4.78 -4.01 -19.24
CA ASP A 51 -4.39 -2.86 -18.45
C ASP A 51 -4.04 -1.70 -19.38
N ILE A 52 -4.64 -0.57 -19.10
CA ILE A 52 -4.43 0.67 -19.85
C ILE A 52 -2.95 1.09 -19.86
N ASN A 53 -2.18 0.65 -18.89
CA ASN A 53 -0.74 0.92 -18.84
C ASN A 53 0.04 0.07 -19.85
N THR A 54 -0.37 -1.17 -20.09
CA THR A 54 0.16 -2.02 -21.16
C THR A 54 -0.15 -1.40 -22.52
N VAL A 55 -1.37 -0.92 -22.71
CA VAL A 55 -1.79 -0.22 -23.93
C VAL A 55 -1.01 1.08 -24.13
N ARG A 56 -0.58 1.73 -23.05
CA ARG A 56 0.21 2.96 -23.11
C ARG A 56 1.71 2.73 -23.21
N GLY A 57 2.18 1.47 -23.25
CA GLY A 57 3.60 1.13 -23.33
C GLY A 57 4.37 1.43 -22.04
N GLN A 58 3.67 1.49 -20.91
CA GLN A 58 4.33 1.62 -19.61
C GLN A 58 4.77 0.24 -19.12
N GLU A 59 5.99 0.14 -18.64
CA GLU A 59 6.51 -1.09 -18.04
C GLU A 59 5.67 -1.46 -16.81
N GLY A 60 5.08 -2.66 -16.82
CA GLY A 60 4.09 -3.11 -15.86
C GLY A 60 4.69 -3.63 -14.56
N ILE A 61 5.71 -2.99 -14.00
CA ILE A 61 6.21 -3.31 -12.66
C ILE A 61 5.57 -2.35 -11.67
N TYR A 62 4.58 -2.84 -10.93
CA TYR A 62 3.91 -2.06 -9.90
C TYR A 62 4.33 -2.52 -8.52
N ALA A 63 4.35 -1.58 -7.58
CA ALA A 63 4.47 -1.92 -6.18
C ALA A 63 3.25 -2.73 -5.72
N THR A 64 3.47 -3.55 -4.71
CA THR A 64 2.43 -4.20 -3.91
C THR A 64 2.75 -3.98 -2.45
N LEU A 65 1.87 -4.32 -1.54
CA LEU A 65 2.19 -4.38 -0.12
C LEU A 65 3.10 -5.59 0.15
N ASN A 66 4.12 -5.41 0.96
CA ASN A 66 5.09 -6.45 1.28
C ASN A 66 4.65 -7.24 2.51
N ALA A 67 4.15 -8.44 2.31
CA ALA A 67 3.74 -9.33 3.40
C ALA A 67 4.90 -9.77 4.33
N LYS A 68 6.15 -9.61 3.89
CA LYS A 68 7.34 -9.93 4.68
C LYS A 68 7.94 -8.73 5.40
N ASP A 69 7.52 -7.52 5.03
CA ASP A 69 7.98 -6.27 5.63
C ASP A 69 6.82 -5.60 6.39
N TYR A 70 6.04 -6.41 7.10
CA TYR A 70 5.18 -5.85 8.12
C TYR A 70 5.96 -5.79 9.43
N ARG A 71 5.88 -4.67 10.08
CA ARG A 71 6.61 -4.40 11.31
C ARG A 71 5.61 -4.30 12.44
N SER A 72 5.63 -5.30 13.32
CA SER A 72 4.76 -5.36 14.49
C SER A 72 5.59 -5.75 15.71
N PHE A 73 5.24 -5.21 16.85
CA PHE A 73 5.78 -5.66 18.12
C PHE A 73 5.03 -6.93 18.59
N THR A 74 5.63 -7.64 19.55
CA THR A 74 5.00 -8.80 20.21
C THR A 74 3.61 -8.40 20.74
N ASN A 75 2.56 -9.07 20.31
CA ASN A 75 1.14 -8.77 20.53
C ASN A 75 0.56 -7.60 19.70
N GLY A 76 1.26 -7.16 18.66
CA GLY A 76 0.74 -6.16 17.74
C GLY A 76 -0.44 -6.64 16.89
N PRO A 77 -1.05 -5.73 16.09
CA PRO A 77 -2.16 -6.07 15.22
C PRO A 77 -1.78 -7.16 14.23
N THR A 78 -2.73 -8.01 13.89
CA THR A 78 -2.55 -9.00 12.83
C THR A 78 -2.80 -8.34 11.49
N TYR A 79 -1.87 -8.55 10.56
CA TYR A 79 -1.96 -8.04 9.20
C TYR A 79 -2.27 -9.19 8.24
N TYR A 80 -3.31 -9.01 7.46
CA TYR A 80 -3.62 -9.87 6.34
C TYR A 80 -3.44 -9.07 5.05
N ILE A 81 -2.63 -9.59 4.13
CA ILE A 81 -2.40 -9.00 2.81
C ILE A 81 -2.92 -9.97 1.78
N TYR A 82 -3.82 -9.53 0.92
CA TYR A 82 -4.48 -10.35 -0.09
C TYR A 82 -4.76 -9.52 -1.37
N ASN A 83 -5.50 -10.08 -2.33
CA ASN A 83 -5.72 -9.47 -3.64
C ASN A 83 -4.42 -9.10 -4.36
N GLY A 84 -3.48 -10.07 -4.44
CA GLY A 84 -2.19 -9.82 -5.09
C GLY A 84 -1.31 -8.79 -4.40
N GLY A 85 -1.48 -8.61 -3.08
CA GLY A 85 -0.71 -7.63 -2.33
C GLY A 85 -1.29 -6.20 -2.35
N LEU A 86 -2.56 -6.05 -2.74
CA LEU A 86 -3.17 -4.73 -2.89
C LEU A 86 -4.14 -4.36 -1.78
N THR A 87 -4.58 -5.33 -1.02
CA THR A 87 -5.50 -5.11 0.09
C THR A 87 -4.81 -5.50 1.38
N THR A 88 -4.88 -4.64 2.38
CA THR A 88 -4.52 -4.99 3.75
C THR A 88 -5.74 -4.92 4.64
N TYR A 89 -5.88 -5.94 5.48
CA TYR A 89 -6.77 -5.94 6.62
C TYR A 89 -5.91 -6.00 7.89
N MET A 90 -6.13 -5.06 8.76
CA MET A 90 -5.43 -4.97 10.03
C MET A 90 -6.46 -5.14 11.13
N SER A 91 -6.30 -6.18 11.94
CA SER A 91 -7.16 -6.44 13.09
C SER A 91 -6.41 -6.12 14.37
N GLY A 92 -7.06 -5.42 15.27
CA GLY A 92 -6.48 -4.99 16.52
C GLY A 92 -6.01 -6.15 17.39
N GLY A 93 -4.85 -5.97 18.01
CA GLY A 93 -4.26 -6.91 18.93
C GLY A 93 -4.90 -6.86 20.34
N SER A 94 -4.22 -7.42 21.32
CA SER A 94 -4.65 -7.42 22.73
C SER A 94 -4.69 -6.02 23.34
N ALA A 95 -5.56 -5.80 24.32
CA ALA A 95 -5.87 -4.50 24.93
C ALA A 95 -4.72 -3.78 25.67
N ASN A 96 -3.47 -4.21 25.52
CA ASN A 96 -2.31 -3.54 26.10
C ASN A 96 -1.76 -2.47 25.16
N ALA A 97 -2.34 -1.30 25.22
CA ALA A 97 -2.16 -0.12 24.36
C ALA A 97 -0.72 0.36 24.08
N SER A 98 0.30 -0.22 24.67
CA SER A 98 1.69 0.21 24.46
C SER A 98 2.49 -0.66 23.48
N LYS A 99 1.89 -1.74 22.95
CA LYS A 99 2.61 -2.74 22.14
C LYS A 99 1.93 -3.14 20.82
N ASP A 100 0.71 -2.63 20.57
CA ASP A 100 -0.16 -3.12 19.50
C ASP A 100 -0.07 -2.26 18.23
N ARG A 101 1.14 -1.86 17.87
CA ARG A 101 1.40 -0.93 16.79
C ARG A 101 2.17 -1.60 15.67
N GLY A 102 1.67 -1.47 14.47
CA GLY A 102 2.30 -2.07 13.31
C GLY A 102 2.29 -1.16 12.10
N LEU A 103 3.14 -1.50 11.13
CA LEU A 103 3.28 -0.80 9.88
C LEU A 103 3.47 -1.82 8.77
N VAL A 104 2.78 -1.64 7.65
CA VAL A 104 2.99 -2.35 6.40
C VAL A 104 3.49 -1.37 5.35
N ALA A 105 4.47 -1.77 4.56
CA ALA A 105 5.06 -0.94 3.51
C ALA A 105 4.94 -1.59 2.13
N SER A 106 5.08 -0.78 1.09
CA SER A 106 5.14 -1.26 -0.29
C SER A 106 6.42 -2.07 -0.56
N THR A 107 6.39 -2.93 -1.59
CA THR A 107 7.55 -3.72 -2.03
C THR A 107 8.64 -2.88 -2.66
N MET A 108 8.29 -1.75 -3.28
CA MET A 108 9.23 -0.89 -3.99
C MET A 108 9.57 0.34 -3.16
N ASP A 109 10.84 0.73 -3.21
CA ASP A 109 11.29 2.03 -2.74
C ASP A 109 10.80 3.13 -3.69
N LEU A 110 10.80 4.37 -3.20
CA LEU A 110 10.54 5.59 -3.95
C LEU A 110 11.89 6.26 -4.25
N PRO A 111 12.53 5.94 -5.40
CA PRO A 111 13.79 6.55 -5.76
C PRO A 111 13.72 8.07 -5.84
N SER A 112 14.84 8.69 -5.46
CA SER A 112 15.13 10.09 -5.62
C SER A 112 15.02 10.55 -7.07
N GLY A 113 14.79 11.85 -7.29
CA GLY A 113 14.74 12.46 -8.61
C GLY A 113 13.51 12.10 -9.44
N LYS A 114 12.44 11.63 -8.81
CA LYS A 114 11.18 11.26 -9.47
C LYS A 114 9.97 11.65 -8.63
N LYS A 115 8.80 11.68 -9.29
CA LYS A 115 7.49 11.85 -8.64
C LYS A 115 6.77 10.51 -8.58
N TRP A 116 6.11 10.25 -7.47
CA TRP A 116 5.43 9.00 -7.16
C TRP A 116 4.01 9.25 -6.72
N TYR A 117 3.10 8.36 -7.11
CA TYR A 117 1.70 8.47 -6.74
C TYR A 117 1.09 7.11 -6.44
N CYS A 118 0.22 7.05 -5.44
CA CYS A 118 -0.69 5.93 -5.24
C CYS A 118 -2.04 6.41 -4.73
N GLU A 119 -3.08 5.61 -4.95
CA GLU A 119 -4.40 5.80 -4.38
C GLU A 119 -4.70 4.72 -3.35
N ILE A 120 -5.39 5.09 -2.28
CA ILE A 120 -5.81 4.20 -1.21
C ILE A 120 -7.29 4.39 -0.97
N ASN A 121 -8.08 3.38 -1.31
CA ASN A 121 -9.50 3.35 -0.96
C ASN A 121 -9.66 2.86 0.47
N VAL A 122 -10.27 3.68 1.31
CA VAL A 122 -10.54 3.40 2.72
C VAL A 122 -11.85 2.64 2.83
N GLU A 123 -11.79 1.29 2.81
CA GLU A 123 -13.00 0.49 2.90
C GLU A 123 -13.60 0.46 4.29
N ASN A 124 -12.76 0.37 5.31
CA ASN A 124 -13.19 0.37 6.71
C ASN A 124 -12.12 0.91 7.64
N ILE A 125 -12.50 1.77 8.56
CA ILE A 125 -11.73 2.13 9.74
C ILE A 125 -12.66 2.16 10.97
N SER A 126 -12.38 1.33 11.97
CA SER A 126 -13.19 1.26 13.19
C SER A 126 -13.01 2.46 14.10
N ASN A 127 -11.81 3.06 14.06
CA ASN A 127 -11.48 4.29 14.75
C ASN A 127 -10.43 5.08 13.96
N ASN A 128 -10.02 6.21 14.48
CA ASN A 128 -9.10 7.13 13.79
C ASN A 128 -7.60 6.85 14.06
N ASP A 129 -7.25 5.64 14.53
CA ASP A 129 -5.88 5.26 14.93
C ASP A 129 -5.04 4.64 13.81
N ILE A 130 -5.42 4.87 12.58
CA ILE A 130 -4.69 4.45 11.39
C ILE A 130 -4.06 5.67 10.70
N ALA A 131 -2.86 5.49 10.16
CA ALA A 131 -2.13 6.51 9.42
C ALA A 131 -1.64 5.99 8.07
N LEU A 132 -1.56 6.89 7.10
CA LEU A 132 -1.11 6.65 5.73
C LEU A 132 0.02 7.62 5.39
N GLY A 133 0.95 7.20 4.54
CA GLY A 133 2.02 8.07 4.04
C GLY A 133 3.22 7.31 3.52
N ILE A 134 4.41 7.77 3.87
CA ILE A 134 5.67 7.13 3.53
C ILE A 134 6.49 6.84 4.78
N ALA A 135 7.29 5.77 4.71
CA ALA A 135 8.20 5.39 5.77
C ALA A 135 9.47 4.75 5.21
N SER A 136 10.60 5.04 5.83
CA SER A 136 11.87 4.38 5.51
C SER A 136 11.99 3.03 6.22
N GLN A 137 13.00 2.25 5.85
CA GLN A 137 13.28 0.97 6.51
C GLN A 137 13.73 1.11 7.98
N LEU A 138 14.13 2.30 8.38
CA LEU A 138 14.56 2.59 9.76
C LEU A 138 13.37 2.64 10.74
N VAL A 139 12.15 2.85 10.23
CA VAL A 139 10.93 2.90 11.03
C VAL A 139 10.52 1.47 11.41
N LYS A 140 10.69 1.11 12.66
CA LYS A 140 10.40 -0.26 13.16
C LYS A 140 8.93 -0.53 13.45
N GLY A 141 8.08 0.48 13.40
CA GLY A 141 6.64 0.35 13.62
C GLY A 141 5.98 1.66 14.00
N TYR A 142 4.65 1.67 14.00
CA TYR A 142 3.87 2.87 14.30
C TYR A 142 4.10 3.40 15.73
N TYR A 143 4.49 2.54 16.68
CA TYR A 143 4.80 2.97 18.07
C TYR A 143 5.90 4.02 18.14
N GLU A 144 6.87 3.91 17.27
CA GLU A 144 7.96 4.87 17.22
C GLU A 144 7.49 6.27 16.81
N LEU A 145 6.26 6.39 16.29
CA LEU A 145 5.64 7.66 15.91
C LEU A 145 4.97 8.39 17.07
N GLY A 146 4.77 7.70 18.21
CA GLY A 146 4.12 8.26 19.40
C GLY A 146 5.05 9.12 20.24
N GLY A 147 5.26 10.39 19.87
CA GLY A 147 5.77 11.43 20.74
C GLY A 147 7.28 11.65 20.76
N ASN A 148 8.08 10.87 20.04
CA ASN A 148 9.50 11.16 19.83
C ASN A 148 9.81 11.28 18.34
N PRO A 149 10.74 12.19 17.95
CA PRO A 149 11.19 12.31 16.56
C PRO A 149 11.69 10.95 16.06
N LYS A 150 11.22 10.52 14.90
CA LYS A 150 11.62 9.23 14.31
C LYS A 150 12.08 9.44 12.88
N PRO A 151 13.35 9.13 12.60
CA PRO A 151 13.88 9.24 11.27
C PRO A 151 13.01 8.46 10.27
N GLY A 152 12.67 9.09 9.16
CA GLY A 152 12.12 8.43 8.00
C GLY A 152 10.63 8.13 8.00
N ALA A 153 9.79 8.78 8.80
CA ALA A 153 8.34 8.63 8.73
C ALA A 153 7.61 9.94 8.46
N TYR A 154 6.70 9.94 7.50
CA TYR A 154 5.79 11.05 7.17
C TYR A 154 4.39 10.47 7.01
N LEU A 155 3.60 10.48 8.09
CA LEU A 155 2.33 9.77 8.16
C LEU A 155 1.20 10.68 8.64
N LEU A 156 0.09 10.71 7.90
CA LEU A 156 -1.13 11.40 8.26
C LEU A 156 -2.15 10.42 8.85
N ARG A 157 -2.49 10.61 10.12
CA ARG A 157 -3.50 9.83 10.83
C ARG A 157 -4.91 10.23 10.41
N ALA A 158 -5.85 9.29 10.47
CA ALA A 158 -7.25 9.55 10.14
C ALA A 158 -7.88 10.68 11.00
N ALA A 159 -7.43 10.84 12.23
CA ALA A 159 -7.81 11.95 13.11
C ALA A 159 -7.23 13.32 12.70
N GLY A 160 -6.38 13.39 11.67
CA GLY A 160 -5.74 14.62 11.21
C GLY A 160 -4.45 14.99 11.95
N GLN A 161 -3.87 14.11 12.76
CA GLN A 161 -2.51 14.26 13.28
C GLN A 161 -1.52 13.90 12.18
N PHE A 162 -0.42 14.66 12.09
CA PHE A 162 0.66 14.36 11.15
C PHE A 162 1.96 14.11 11.90
N TYR A 163 2.61 12.98 11.59
CA TYR A 163 3.88 12.57 12.16
C TYR A 163 5.00 12.75 11.13
N TYR A 164 6.12 13.30 11.57
CA TYR A 164 7.31 13.53 10.75
C TYR A 164 8.59 13.35 11.59
N PRO A 165 9.78 13.24 11.00
CA PRO A 165 11.00 12.83 11.70
C PRO A 165 11.34 13.61 12.96
N THR A 166 11.05 14.90 12.99
CA THR A 166 11.40 15.78 14.11
C THR A 166 10.24 16.08 15.05
N GLY A 167 9.05 15.49 14.82
CA GLY A 167 7.91 15.75 15.69
C GLY A 167 6.55 15.30 15.17
N GLN A 168 5.53 15.94 15.68
CA GLN A 168 4.15 15.75 15.24
C GLN A 168 3.37 17.05 15.23
N LEU A 169 2.43 17.17 14.31
CA LEU A 169 1.37 18.18 14.38
C LEU A 169 0.16 17.58 15.10
N GLY A 170 -0.46 18.37 15.96
CA GLY A 170 -1.65 17.96 16.71
C GLY A 170 -2.85 17.63 15.80
N THR A 171 -3.90 17.13 16.42
CA THR A 171 -5.16 16.82 15.73
C THR A 171 -5.77 18.07 15.10
N ASP A 172 -6.14 17.94 13.82
CA ASP A 172 -6.80 18.98 13.06
C ASP A 172 -7.83 18.32 12.15
N SER A 173 -9.11 18.60 12.38
CA SER A 173 -10.21 18.00 11.63
C SER A 173 -10.21 18.37 10.15
N SER A 174 -9.57 19.50 9.77
CA SER A 174 -9.41 19.88 8.36
C SER A 174 -8.51 18.91 7.58
N ARG A 175 -7.67 18.14 8.28
CA ARG A 175 -6.79 17.09 7.73
C ARG A 175 -7.31 15.68 7.96
N SER A 176 -8.54 15.51 8.46
CA SER A 176 -9.10 14.20 8.77
C SER A 176 -9.65 13.47 7.54
N TRP A 177 -9.64 12.15 7.60
CA TRP A 177 -10.20 11.25 6.61
C TRP A 177 -10.88 10.05 7.29
N ALA A 178 -11.75 9.33 6.56
CA ALA A 178 -12.64 8.34 7.14
C ALA A 178 -12.95 7.20 6.14
N THR A 179 -13.70 6.20 6.60
CA THR A 179 -14.29 5.16 5.76
C THR A 179 -15.05 5.78 4.58
N GLY A 180 -14.82 5.25 3.39
CA GLY A 180 -15.40 5.71 2.13
C GLY A 180 -14.58 6.77 1.40
N ASP A 181 -13.56 7.36 2.03
CA ASP A 181 -12.67 8.29 1.37
C ASP A 181 -11.68 7.57 0.45
N LEU A 182 -11.32 8.21 -0.65
CA LEU A 182 -10.19 7.86 -1.48
C LEU A 182 -9.04 8.83 -1.19
N ILE A 183 -7.93 8.27 -0.68
CA ILE A 183 -6.74 9.06 -0.34
C ILE A 183 -5.71 8.89 -1.44
N GLY A 184 -5.31 10.00 -2.07
CA GLY A 184 -4.16 10.06 -2.96
C GLY A 184 -2.91 10.47 -2.18
N LEU A 185 -1.80 9.78 -2.42
CA LEU A 185 -0.48 10.14 -1.89
C LEU A 185 0.42 10.50 -3.07
N ALA A 186 0.80 11.77 -3.17
CA ALA A 186 1.79 12.25 -4.14
C ALA A 186 3.09 12.58 -3.41
N VAL A 187 4.18 11.98 -3.85
CA VAL A 187 5.52 12.20 -3.29
C VAL A 187 6.40 12.76 -4.40
N ASP A 188 6.79 14.01 -4.27
CA ASP A 188 7.69 14.68 -5.18
C ASP A 188 9.12 14.65 -4.61
N LEU A 189 9.96 13.79 -5.16
CA LEU A 189 11.40 13.72 -4.87
C LEU A 189 12.23 14.24 -6.05
N GLU A 190 11.59 14.89 -7.04
CA GLU A 190 12.25 15.48 -8.20
C GLU A 190 12.52 16.97 -8.00
N SER A 191 11.52 17.72 -7.54
CA SER A 191 11.60 19.17 -7.36
C SER A 191 12.67 19.57 -6.33
N THR A 192 13.15 20.81 -6.37
CA THR A 192 14.13 21.34 -5.39
C THR A 192 13.61 21.20 -3.96
N THR A 193 12.34 21.52 -3.72
CA THR A 193 11.67 21.27 -2.45
C THR A 193 10.93 19.94 -2.53
N LYS A 194 11.42 18.92 -1.82
CA LYS A 194 10.79 17.62 -1.77
C LYS A 194 9.52 17.68 -0.91
N THR A 195 8.45 17.05 -1.38
CA THR A 195 7.17 17.11 -0.67
C THR A 195 6.42 15.80 -0.67
N ILE A 196 5.59 15.59 0.35
CA ILE A 196 4.48 14.65 0.33
C ILE A 196 3.17 15.44 0.40
N THR A 197 2.26 15.15 -0.52
CA THR A 197 0.93 15.75 -0.55
C THR A 197 -0.13 14.67 -0.43
N PHE A 198 -1.02 14.87 0.51
CA PHE A 198 -2.20 14.04 0.75
C PHE A 198 -3.40 14.67 0.06
N TYR A 199 -4.14 13.87 -0.68
CA TYR A 199 -5.39 14.25 -1.31
C TYR A 199 -6.53 13.45 -0.70
N LYS A 200 -7.67 14.08 -0.46
CA LYS A 200 -8.92 13.42 -0.11
C LYS A 200 -9.95 13.68 -1.20
N ASN A 201 -10.35 12.61 -1.89
CA ASN A 201 -11.35 12.70 -2.97
C ASN A 201 -10.97 13.79 -4.01
N SER A 202 -9.71 13.78 -4.47
CA SER A 202 -9.08 14.73 -5.41
C SER A 202 -8.74 16.14 -4.89
N LYS A 203 -9.11 16.47 -3.67
CA LYS A 203 -8.77 17.78 -3.08
C LYS A 203 -7.55 17.65 -2.20
N VAL A 204 -6.64 18.62 -2.28
CA VAL A 204 -5.49 18.69 -1.37
C VAL A 204 -6.00 18.73 0.06
N LEU A 205 -5.55 17.77 0.85
CA LEU A 205 -5.83 17.65 2.26
C LEU A 205 -4.71 18.26 3.11
N TYR A 206 -3.46 17.92 2.75
CA TYR A 206 -2.27 18.40 3.47
C TYR A 206 -1.01 18.21 2.62
N THR A 207 -0.06 19.13 2.74
CA THR A 207 1.28 19.02 2.12
C THR A 207 2.35 19.26 3.18
N HIS A 208 3.43 18.47 3.14
CA HIS A 208 4.58 18.61 4.01
C HIS A 208 5.89 18.48 3.23
N ILE A 209 6.93 19.17 3.70
CA ILE A 209 8.29 19.06 3.16
C ILE A 209 8.91 17.77 3.67
N VAL A 210 9.55 17.02 2.76
CA VAL A 210 10.24 15.76 3.05
C VAL A 210 11.74 16.01 3.06
N ASP A 211 12.42 15.56 4.11
CA ASP A 211 13.87 15.45 4.12
C ASP A 211 14.27 14.14 3.43
N GLU A 212 14.80 14.26 2.23
CA GLU A 212 15.16 13.10 1.40
C GLU A 212 16.27 12.25 2.04
N SER A 213 17.11 12.83 2.90
CA SER A 213 18.18 12.12 3.62
C SER A 213 17.65 11.06 4.60
N GLU A 214 16.40 11.16 5.00
CA GLU A 214 15.70 10.18 5.86
C GLU A 214 15.22 8.92 5.10
N GLY A 215 15.37 8.88 3.77
CA GLY A 215 15.00 7.75 2.92
C GLY A 215 16.01 6.58 2.96
N PRO A 216 15.88 5.60 2.07
CA PRO A 216 14.83 5.49 1.04
C PRO A 216 13.44 5.23 1.64
N PHE A 217 12.43 5.81 1.00
CA PHE A 217 11.04 5.71 1.45
C PHE A 217 10.26 4.64 0.68
N LYS A 218 9.18 4.17 1.31
CA LYS A 218 8.14 3.33 0.74
C LYS A 218 6.77 3.90 1.09
N PHE A 219 5.76 3.68 0.27
CA PHE A 219 4.39 3.92 0.72
C PHE A 219 4.07 2.99 1.89
N ALA A 220 3.38 3.52 2.89
CA ALA A 220 3.14 2.79 4.12
C ALA A 220 1.77 3.11 4.72
N ALA A 221 1.24 2.12 5.44
CA ALA A 221 0.10 2.27 6.33
C ALA A 221 0.45 1.69 7.69
N GLY A 222 0.04 2.35 8.73
CA GLY A 222 0.31 1.91 10.10
C GLY A 222 -0.87 2.16 11.02
N THR A 223 -0.96 1.36 12.08
CA THR A 223 -2.01 1.53 13.09
C THR A 223 -1.47 1.30 14.49
N ASP A 224 -2.10 1.95 15.46
CA ASP A 224 -1.92 1.67 16.87
C ASP A 224 -3.19 1.01 17.47
N ALA A 225 -3.87 0.21 16.65
CA ALA A 225 -5.13 -0.42 16.98
C ALA A 225 -5.09 -1.20 18.28
N GLY A 226 -5.91 -0.79 19.24
CA GLY A 226 -6.28 -1.62 20.40
C GLY A 226 -7.25 -2.73 19.99
N SER A 227 -7.56 -3.65 20.93
CA SER A 227 -8.45 -4.78 20.67
C SER A 227 -9.82 -4.35 20.14
N GLY A 228 -10.32 -5.07 19.15
CA GLY A 228 -11.63 -4.83 18.54
C GLY A 228 -11.66 -3.76 17.46
N ASN A 229 -10.51 -3.22 17.07
CA ASN A 229 -10.43 -2.26 15.96
C ASN A 229 -9.95 -2.93 14.69
N ASP A 230 -10.70 -2.75 13.61
CA ASP A 230 -10.44 -3.32 12.31
C ASP A 230 -10.29 -2.23 11.25
N TYR A 231 -9.31 -2.43 10.36
CA TYR A 231 -9.03 -1.51 9.26
C TYR A 231 -8.88 -2.29 7.97
N LYS A 232 -9.49 -1.80 6.90
CA LYS A 232 -9.37 -2.38 5.57
C LYS A 232 -9.08 -1.30 4.55
N LEU A 233 -7.95 -1.45 3.87
CA LEU A 233 -7.44 -0.51 2.88
C LEU A 233 -7.14 -1.25 1.58
N ASN A 234 -7.51 -0.64 0.45
CA ASN A 234 -7.13 -1.12 -0.88
C ASN A 234 -6.22 -0.11 -1.56
N PHE A 235 -5.05 -0.58 -1.96
CA PHE A 235 -4.03 0.21 -2.63
C PHE A 235 -4.11 0.05 -4.15
N ASN A 236 -3.90 1.15 -4.84
CA ASN A 236 -3.66 1.20 -6.27
C ASN A 236 -2.33 1.93 -6.49
N PHE A 237 -1.30 1.18 -6.90
CA PHE A 237 0.02 1.72 -7.22
C PHE A 237 0.19 1.98 -8.72
N GLY A 238 -0.91 2.04 -9.48
CA GLY A 238 -0.92 2.24 -10.92
C GLY A 238 -1.30 1.00 -11.73
N GLN A 239 -1.47 -0.18 -11.11
CA GLN A 239 -1.91 -1.40 -11.78
C GLN A 239 -3.38 -1.35 -12.25
N LYS A 240 -4.12 -0.36 -11.80
CA LYS A 240 -5.44 0.02 -12.31
C LYS A 240 -5.43 1.50 -12.67
N PRO A 241 -6.30 1.97 -13.58
CA PRO A 241 -6.48 3.38 -13.77
C PRO A 241 -6.76 4.09 -12.43
N PHE A 242 -6.07 5.17 -12.19
CA PHE A 242 -6.37 6.01 -11.03
C PHE A 242 -7.75 6.64 -11.19
N LYS A 243 -8.49 6.72 -10.11
CA LYS A 243 -9.80 7.39 -10.09
C LYS A 243 -9.65 8.90 -10.28
N PHE A 244 -8.57 9.44 -9.74
CA PHE A 244 -8.19 10.84 -9.95
C PHE A 244 -6.80 10.88 -10.61
N PRO A 245 -6.57 11.79 -11.59
CA PRO A 245 -5.25 11.90 -12.19
C PRO A 245 -4.21 12.28 -11.12
N PRO A 246 -2.98 11.74 -11.19
CA PRO A 246 -1.88 12.24 -10.39
C PRO A 246 -1.70 13.73 -10.63
N PRO A 247 -1.24 14.50 -9.65
CA PRO A 247 -0.87 15.90 -9.87
C PRO A 247 0.32 15.98 -10.84
N ASP A 248 0.41 17.09 -11.57
CA ASP A 248 1.50 17.39 -12.53
C ASP A 248 2.87 17.51 -11.83
#